data_2558c6f4bc4dcda5a0270b6a3b75fad6
#
_entry.id   2558c6f4bc4dcda5a0270b6a3b75fad6
#
_cell.length_a   1.000
_cell.length_b   1.000
_cell.length_c   1.000
_cell.angle_alpha   90.00
_cell.angle_beta   90.00
_cell.angle_gamma   90.00
#
_symmetry.space_group_name_H-M   'P 1'
#
loop_
_entity.id
_entity.type
_entity.pdbx_description
1 polymer ?
#
loop_
_entity_poly.entity_id
_entity_poly.type
_entity_poly.pdbx_seq_one_letter_code
_entity_poly.pdbx_strand_id
1 'polypeptide(L)'
;MHKIVYLPLAESDLMDALGYIAYTLDAPKAARDLLAEFDETVQRIAEFPYAHELYRTDRPMKDEIRKVPVKNYVLYYAVFPDRVEIRRFLYGKRQRQDL
;
A
#
# COMPACT_ATOMS: atom_id res chain seq x y z
N MET A 1 -12.05 4.01 14.63
CA MET A 1 -11.21 3.22 13.71
C MET A 1 -11.96 3.02 12.40
N HIS A 2 -11.30 3.26 11.28
CA HIS A 2 -11.92 3.09 9.96
C HIS A 2 -11.88 1.64 9.53
N LYS A 3 -12.93 1.20 8.84
CA LYS A 3 -12.95 -0.11 8.19
C LYS A 3 -11.94 -0.12 7.04
N ILE A 4 -11.17 -1.19 6.92
CA ILE A 4 -10.19 -1.35 5.85
C ILE A 4 -10.76 -2.24 4.75
N VAL A 5 -10.69 -1.76 3.51
CA VAL A 5 -11.10 -2.51 2.32
C VAL A 5 -9.89 -2.62 1.40
N TYR A 6 -9.55 -3.83 1.00
CA TYR A 6 -8.46 -4.06 0.05
C TYR A 6 -9.05 -4.18 -1.35
N LEU A 7 -8.65 -3.29 -2.25
CA LEU A 7 -9.07 -3.42 -3.65
C LEU A 7 -8.32 -4.58 -4.30
N PRO A 8 -8.92 -5.22 -5.32
CA PRO A 8 -8.28 -6.40 -5.93
C PRO A 8 -6.87 -6.16 -6.45
N LEU A 9 -6.60 -4.99 -7.03
CA LEU A 9 -5.25 -4.67 -7.50
C LEU A 9 -4.24 -4.59 -6.35
N ALA A 10 -4.66 -4.06 -5.20
CA ALA A 10 -3.77 -3.98 -4.04
C ALA A 10 -3.44 -5.38 -3.50
N GLU A 11 -4.44 -6.25 -3.46
CA GLU A 11 -4.21 -7.64 -3.05
C GLU A 11 -3.23 -8.34 -3.99
N SER A 12 -3.44 -8.17 -5.29
CA SER A 12 -2.56 -8.74 -6.30
C SER A 12 -1.13 -8.19 -6.16
N ASP A 13 -1.01 -6.86 -5.96
CA ASP A 13 0.30 -6.23 -5.77
C ASP A 13 1.04 -6.83 -4.58
N LEU A 14 0.34 -7.03 -3.46
CA LEU A 14 0.95 -7.59 -2.25
C LEU A 14 1.41 -9.02 -2.49
N MET A 15 0.58 -9.84 -3.11
CA MET A 15 0.92 -11.23 -3.40
C MET A 15 2.11 -11.30 -4.36
N ASP A 16 2.16 -10.44 -5.37
CA ASP A 16 3.29 -10.38 -6.29
C ASP A 16 4.58 -10.01 -5.57
N ALA A 17 4.52 -9.00 -4.67
CA ALA A 17 5.69 -8.58 -3.90
C ALA A 17 6.21 -9.71 -3.02
N LEU A 18 5.32 -10.37 -2.28
CA LEU A 18 5.70 -11.46 -1.39
C LEU A 18 6.28 -12.65 -2.16
N GLY A 19 5.64 -13.01 -3.28
CA GLY A 19 6.12 -14.11 -4.12
C GLY A 19 7.49 -13.83 -4.72
N TYR A 20 7.69 -12.62 -5.21
CA TYR A 20 8.97 -12.20 -5.78
C TYR A 20 10.09 -12.33 -4.74
N ILE A 21 9.87 -11.79 -3.54
CA ILE A 21 10.89 -11.80 -2.48
C ILE A 21 11.14 -13.22 -1.99
N ALA A 22 10.08 -14.00 -1.74
CA ALA A 22 10.21 -15.33 -1.17
C ALA A 22 10.84 -16.31 -2.15
N TYR A 23 10.44 -16.28 -3.43
CA TYR A 23 10.81 -17.31 -4.39
C TYR A 23 11.86 -16.83 -5.37
N THR A 24 11.70 -15.67 -5.97
CA THR A 24 12.65 -15.16 -6.97
C THR A 24 13.96 -14.74 -6.31
N LEU A 25 13.87 -14.05 -5.17
CA LEU A 25 15.05 -13.62 -4.41
C LEU A 25 15.49 -14.64 -3.36
N ASP A 26 14.75 -15.75 -3.24
CA ASP A 26 15.05 -16.81 -2.25
C ASP A 26 15.21 -16.25 -0.84
N ALA A 27 14.31 -15.38 -0.43
CA ALA A 27 14.39 -14.69 0.85
C ALA A 27 13.06 -14.75 1.62
N PRO A 28 12.63 -15.96 2.06
CA PRO A 28 11.34 -16.11 2.73
C PRO A 28 11.21 -15.30 4.03
N LYS A 29 12.31 -15.13 4.77
CA LYS A 29 12.26 -14.30 5.98
C LYS A 29 11.98 -12.83 5.62
N ALA A 30 12.62 -12.32 4.58
CA ALA A 30 12.37 -10.94 4.13
C ALA A 30 10.92 -10.76 3.68
N ALA A 31 10.32 -11.76 3.04
CA ALA A 31 8.91 -11.72 2.67
C ALA A 31 8.02 -11.65 3.91
N ARG A 32 8.29 -12.45 4.94
CA ARG A 32 7.54 -12.39 6.19
C ARG A 32 7.69 -11.04 6.88
N ASP A 33 8.90 -10.48 6.87
CA ASP A 33 9.15 -9.16 7.48
C ASP A 33 8.38 -8.07 6.74
N LEU A 34 8.32 -8.15 5.40
CA LEU A 34 7.53 -7.19 4.62
C LEU A 34 6.04 -7.30 4.95
N LEU A 35 5.52 -8.51 5.06
CA LEU A 35 4.11 -8.70 5.40
C LEU A 35 3.79 -8.14 6.79
N ALA A 36 4.67 -8.38 7.76
CA ALA A 36 4.48 -7.84 9.12
C ALA A 36 4.47 -6.32 9.12
N GLU A 37 5.38 -5.70 8.39
CA GLU A 37 5.44 -4.24 8.28
C GLU A 37 4.20 -3.68 7.57
N PHE A 38 3.76 -4.37 6.53
CA PHE A 38 2.53 -4.01 5.81
C PHE A 38 1.33 -4.02 6.77
N ASP A 39 1.18 -5.10 7.54
CA ASP A 39 0.04 -5.23 8.47
C ASP A 39 0.07 -4.14 9.54
N GLU A 40 1.23 -3.83 10.10
CA GLU A 40 1.37 -2.77 11.10
C GLU A 40 1.01 -1.41 10.49
N THR A 41 1.43 -1.17 9.26
CA THR A 41 1.12 0.08 8.55
C THR A 41 -0.38 0.23 8.34
N VAL A 42 -1.05 -0.84 7.92
CA VAL A 42 -2.50 -0.82 7.73
C VAL A 42 -3.22 -0.56 9.04
N GLN A 43 -2.75 -1.13 10.16
CA GLN A 43 -3.31 -0.87 11.48
C GLN A 43 -3.22 0.63 11.83
N ARG A 44 -2.07 1.25 11.58
CA ARG A 44 -1.89 2.68 11.85
C ARG A 44 -2.78 3.53 10.95
N ILE A 45 -2.96 3.13 9.70
CA ILE A 45 -3.87 3.83 8.78
C ILE A 45 -5.30 3.75 9.31
N ALA A 46 -5.73 2.60 9.80
CA ALA A 46 -7.08 2.44 10.34
C ALA A 46 -7.33 3.36 11.53
N GLU A 47 -6.31 3.59 12.35
CA GLU A 47 -6.44 4.46 13.53
C GLU A 47 -6.29 5.95 13.17
N PHE A 48 -5.36 6.28 12.27
CA PHE A 48 -5.01 7.65 11.92
C PHE A 48 -4.93 7.81 10.40
N PRO A 49 -6.08 7.74 9.70
CA PRO A 49 -6.06 7.68 8.24
C PRO A 49 -5.53 8.93 7.55
N TYR A 50 -5.56 10.08 8.22
CA TYR A 50 -5.10 11.34 7.63
C TYR A 50 -3.67 11.69 8.04
N ALA A 51 -2.96 10.80 8.73
CA ALA A 51 -1.61 11.09 9.23
C ALA A 51 -0.53 11.05 8.15
N HIS A 52 -0.78 10.36 7.03
CA HIS A 52 0.21 10.21 5.96
C HIS A 52 -0.01 11.23 4.86
N GLU A 53 1.07 11.51 4.11
CA GLU A 53 1.06 12.57 3.11
C GLU A 53 0.18 12.24 1.90
N LEU A 54 -0.30 13.30 1.26
CA LEU A 54 -1.03 13.16 0.00
C LEU A 54 -0.04 12.80 -1.12
N TYR A 55 -0.46 11.89 -2.01
CA TYR A 55 0.25 11.64 -3.24
C TYR A 55 -0.10 12.75 -4.23
N ARG A 56 0.91 13.50 -4.64
CA ARG A 56 0.71 14.62 -5.55
C ARG A 56 1.12 14.22 -6.96
N THR A 57 0.28 14.58 -7.93
CA THR A 57 0.50 14.23 -9.32
C THR A 57 -0.02 15.36 -10.20
N ASP A 58 0.54 15.50 -11.40
CA ASP A 58 0.08 16.47 -12.39
C ASP A 58 -1.22 16.05 -13.04
N ARG A 59 -1.60 14.78 -12.92
CA ARG A 59 -2.85 14.27 -13.51
C ARG A 59 -4.00 14.47 -12.53
N PRO A 60 -5.18 14.90 -13.01
CA PRO A 60 -6.35 14.93 -12.16
C PRO A 60 -6.69 13.52 -11.69
N MET A 61 -7.05 13.39 -10.42
CA MET A 61 -7.49 12.13 -9.85
C MET A 61 -8.85 12.35 -9.21
N LYS A 62 -9.71 11.32 -9.33
CA LYS A 62 -11.06 11.39 -8.78
C LYS A 62 -11.03 11.55 -7.26
N ASP A 63 -10.17 10.78 -6.60
CA ASP A 63 -10.07 10.76 -5.14
C ASP A 63 -8.70 11.23 -4.70
N GLU A 64 -8.63 11.79 -3.49
CA GLU A 64 -7.35 12.07 -2.87
C GLU A 64 -6.68 10.77 -2.46
N ILE A 65 -5.46 10.58 -2.92
CA ILE A 65 -4.67 9.40 -2.60
C ILE A 65 -3.58 9.79 -1.62
N ARG A 66 -3.41 8.98 -0.58
CA ARG A 66 -2.31 9.12 0.37
C ARG A 66 -1.34 7.99 0.17
N LYS A 67 -0.09 8.22 0.57
CA LYS A 67 0.97 7.23 0.40
C LYS A 67 1.78 7.12 1.67
N VAL A 68 2.32 5.92 1.89
CA VAL A 68 3.19 5.64 3.01
C VAL A 68 4.22 4.58 2.61
N PRO A 69 5.53 4.82 2.89
CA PRO A 69 6.55 3.81 2.60
C PRO A 69 6.37 2.59 3.51
N VAL A 70 6.58 1.42 2.92
CA VAL A 70 6.65 0.15 3.65
C VAL A 70 7.88 -0.57 3.11
N LYS A 71 9.02 -0.44 3.79
CA LYS A 71 10.32 -0.90 3.31
C LYS A 71 10.61 -0.30 1.92
N ASN A 72 10.88 -1.11 0.90
CA ASN A 72 11.18 -0.63 -0.45
C ASN A 72 9.94 -0.42 -1.31
N TYR A 73 8.77 -0.58 -0.72
CA TYR A 73 7.48 -0.43 -1.41
C TYR A 73 6.76 0.79 -0.90
N VAL A 74 5.73 1.19 -1.61
CA VAL A 74 4.85 2.29 -1.22
C VAL A 74 3.41 1.81 -1.28
N LEU A 75 2.69 2.04 -0.18
CA LEU A 75 1.28 1.72 -0.06
C LEU A 75 0.48 2.97 -0.39
N TYR A 76 -0.52 2.83 -1.27
CA TYR A 76 -1.40 3.93 -1.69
C TYR A 76 -2.81 3.62 -1.24
N TYR A 77 -3.48 4.62 -0.64
CA TYR A 77 -4.83 4.42 -0.12
C TYR A 77 -5.66 5.69 -0.24
N ALA A 78 -6.99 5.54 -0.17
CA ALA A 78 -7.94 6.65 -0.16
C ALA A 78 -8.82 6.54 1.07
N VAL A 79 -9.20 7.69 1.65
CA VAL A 79 -10.01 7.75 2.87
C VAL A 79 -11.40 8.24 2.52
N PHE A 80 -12.41 7.51 2.99
CA PHE A 80 -13.82 7.88 2.87
C PHE A 80 -14.42 7.94 4.27
N PRO A 81 -15.60 8.55 4.42
CA PRO A 81 -16.19 8.70 5.77
C PRO A 81 -16.41 7.38 6.50
N ASP A 82 -16.67 6.30 5.76
CA ASP A 82 -17.01 4.99 6.34
C ASP A 82 -15.90 3.95 6.20
N ARG A 83 -14.83 4.24 5.43
CA ARG A 83 -13.82 3.22 5.17
C ARG A 83 -12.52 3.84 4.66
N VAL A 84 -11.48 3.03 4.68
CA VAL A 84 -10.22 3.27 3.96
C VAL A 84 -10.09 2.20 2.88
N GLU A 85 -9.80 2.62 1.67
CA GLU A 85 -9.54 1.69 0.55
C GLU A 85 -8.05 1.61 0.29
N ILE A 86 -7.48 0.42 0.45
CA ILE A 86 -6.08 0.16 0.06
C ILE A 86 -6.09 -0.05 -1.46
N ARG A 87 -5.43 0.86 -2.20
CA ARG A 87 -5.53 0.97 -3.65
C ARG A 87 -4.43 0.22 -4.40
N ARG A 88 -3.17 0.47 -4.03
CA ARG A 88 -2.02 -0.15 -4.69
C ARG A 88 -0.90 -0.36 -3.68
N PHE A 89 -0.03 -1.32 -3.99
CA PHE A 89 1.18 -1.57 -3.21
C PHE A 89 2.32 -1.83 -4.20
N LEU A 90 3.15 -0.81 -4.46
CA LEU A 90 4.08 -0.82 -5.59
C LEU A 90 5.51 -0.61 -5.10
N TYR A 91 6.46 -1.25 -5.81
CA TYR A 91 7.88 -1.00 -5.55
C TYR A 91 8.16 0.50 -5.69
N GLY A 92 8.95 1.04 -4.76
CA GLY A 92 9.13 2.49 -4.64
C GLY A 92 9.74 3.17 -5.87
N LYS A 93 10.48 2.43 -6.69
CA LYS A 93 11.09 2.97 -7.90
C LYS A 93 10.23 2.81 -9.15
N ARG A 94 9.04 2.20 -9.01
CA ARG A 94 8.14 2.01 -10.14
C ARG A 94 7.48 3.33 -10.52
N GLN A 95 7.25 3.54 -11.82
CA GLN A 95 6.50 4.71 -12.29
C GLN A 95 5.05 4.63 -11.83
N ARG A 96 4.45 5.82 -11.59
CA ARG A 96 3.10 5.93 -11.02
C ARG A 96 2.04 6.24 -12.07
N GLN A 97 2.23 5.79 -13.30
CA GLN A 97 1.26 6.04 -14.37
C GLN A 97 0.01 5.18 -14.22
N ASP A 98 0.10 4.10 -13.47
CA ASP A 98 -0.97 3.14 -13.31
C ASP A 98 -1.81 3.36 -12.03
N LEU A 99 -1.59 4.47 -11.36
CA LEU A 99 -2.45 4.88 -10.25
C LEU A 99 -3.71 5.63 -10.75
#